data_482c3e02ff14ab681fec6e6a434b60ef
#
_entry.id   482c3e02ff14ab681fec6e6a434b60ef
#
_cell.length_a   1.000
_cell.length_b   1.000
_cell.length_c   1.000
_cell.angle_alpha   90.00
_cell.angle_beta   90.00
_cell.angle_gamma   90.00
#
_symmetry.space_group_name_H-M   'P 1'
#
loop_
_entity.id
_entity.type
_entity.pdbx_description
1 polymer ?
#
loop_
_entity_poly.entity_id
_entity_poly.type
_entity_poly.pdbx_seq_one_letter_code
_entity_poly.pdbx_strand_id
1 'polypeptide(L)'
;MTGVQTCALPISIFLHGGERIPTVLDLVRKGESFDLEDMARVGYNGVVCVEAGGPVPGLGCAGRGIIAALEELEKKGAYEKYQPDVVIYDVLGDVVCGGFSMPMRKGYADKVFIITSGESMSVYAAANIAMAVENFKSRGYASLGGFILNKRNVKNEEEKAAELAADFHSSVIAEIDRSDLVSEAEDMRKTVMEAFPDSTAAEQYRALADKIAELCGMGEEK
;
A
#
# COMPACT_ATOMS: atom_id res chain seq x y z
N MET A 1 6.19 -4.01 5.83
CA MET A 1 5.65 -2.88 6.64
C MET A 1 4.60 -2.14 5.81
N THR A 2 3.36 -2.12 6.24
CA THR A 2 2.30 -1.38 5.56
C THR A 2 2.01 -0.11 6.35
N GLY A 3 2.25 1.06 5.76
CA GLY A 3 1.81 2.33 6.31
C GLY A 3 0.46 2.67 5.73
N VAL A 4 -0.61 2.50 6.47
CA VAL A 4 -1.95 2.92 6.05
C VAL A 4 -2.31 4.22 6.70
N GLN A 5 -2.66 5.15 5.87
CA GLN A 5 -3.22 6.38 6.31
C GLN A 5 -4.68 6.44 5.92
N THR A 6 -5.60 6.42 6.84
CA THR A 6 -7.00 6.51 6.44
C THR A 6 -7.89 7.16 7.46
N CYS A 7 -8.90 7.86 6.93
CA CYS A 7 -10.20 8.00 7.53
C CYS A 7 -11.02 6.69 7.44
N ALA A 8 -10.49 5.67 6.75
CA ALA A 8 -11.07 4.35 6.59
C ALA A 8 -10.61 3.39 7.70
N LEU A 9 -11.14 2.21 7.70
CA LEU A 9 -10.77 1.15 8.63
C LEU A 9 -9.30 0.77 8.39
N PRO A 10 -8.43 0.75 9.41
CA PRO A 10 -7.03 0.36 9.24
C PRO A 10 -6.94 -1.09 8.77
N ILE A 11 -6.35 -1.34 7.61
CA ILE A 11 -6.26 -2.70 7.05
C ILE A 11 -5.37 -3.64 7.88
N SER A 12 -4.45 -3.08 8.67
CA SER A 12 -3.60 -3.85 9.57
C SER A 12 -4.39 -4.68 10.59
N ILE A 13 -5.63 -4.30 10.88
CA ILE A 13 -6.49 -5.06 11.80
C ILE A 13 -6.72 -6.50 11.33
N PHE A 14 -6.73 -6.75 10.02
CA PHE A 14 -6.89 -8.10 9.46
C PHE A 14 -5.64 -8.97 9.60
N LEU A 15 -4.52 -8.36 9.91
CA LEU A 15 -3.26 -9.06 10.23
C LEU A 15 -3.08 -9.30 11.74
N HIS A 16 -3.91 -8.67 12.58
CA HIS A 16 -3.82 -8.71 14.06
C HIS A 16 -5.06 -9.29 14.73
N GLY A 17 -5.87 -10.08 14.04
CA GLY A 17 -7.07 -10.69 14.62
C GLY A 17 -8.15 -9.68 15.04
N GLY A 18 -8.14 -8.49 14.44
CA GLY A 18 -9.13 -7.44 14.68
C GLY A 18 -8.69 -6.36 15.69
N GLU A 19 -7.48 -6.41 16.20
CA GLU A 19 -6.96 -5.38 17.10
C GLU A 19 -6.44 -4.17 16.31
N ARG A 20 -6.71 -2.96 16.82
CA ARG A 20 -6.19 -1.73 16.23
C ARG A 20 -4.80 -1.41 16.76
N ILE A 21 -3.94 -0.94 15.87
CA ILE A 21 -2.65 -0.37 16.22
C ILE A 21 -2.85 1.13 16.46
N PRO A 22 -2.30 1.72 17.53
CA PRO A 22 -2.25 3.17 17.68
C PRO A 22 -1.52 3.80 16.49
N THR A 23 -2.07 4.88 15.94
CA THR A 23 -1.38 5.55 14.84
C THR A 23 -0.17 6.32 15.36
N VAL A 24 0.90 6.38 14.54
CA VAL A 24 2.11 7.14 14.91
C VAL A 24 1.77 8.59 15.19
N LEU A 25 0.91 9.20 14.37
CA LEU A 25 0.51 10.59 14.54
C LEU A 25 -0.25 10.83 15.85
N ASP A 26 -1.06 9.87 16.31
CA ASP A 26 -1.74 9.98 17.61
C ASP A 26 -0.76 9.85 18.77
N LEU A 27 0.24 8.98 18.67
CA LEU A 27 1.31 8.87 19.67
C LEU A 27 2.12 10.16 19.77
N VAL A 28 2.52 10.73 18.63
CA VAL A 28 3.23 12.02 18.56
C VAL A 28 2.38 13.15 19.16
N ARG A 29 1.07 13.19 18.91
CA ARG A 29 0.16 14.21 19.44
C ARG A 29 -0.03 14.15 20.95
N LYS A 30 0.04 12.97 21.55
CA LYS A 30 -0.05 12.81 23.00
C LYS A 30 1.12 13.47 23.72
N GLY A 31 2.26 13.67 23.05
CA GLY A 31 3.44 14.30 23.62
C GLY A 31 4.14 13.48 24.71
N GLU A 32 3.75 12.24 24.89
CA GLU A 32 4.36 11.29 25.80
C GLU A 32 5.51 10.54 25.11
N SER A 33 6.46 10.02 25.89
CA SER A 33 7.47 9.12 25.34
C SER A 33 6.82 7.81 24.92
N PHE A 34 7.10 7.35 23.72
CA PHE A 34 6.66 6.06 23.20
C PHE A 34 7.81 5.33 22.51
N ASP A 35 7.76 4.03 22.49
CA ASP A 35 8.77 3.19 21.89
C ASP A 35 8.31 2.59 20.57
N LEU A 36 9.21 1.88 19.88
CA LEU A 36 8.90 1.26 18.60
C LEU A 36 7.77 0.24 18.71
N GLU A 37 7.70 -0.46 19.84
CA GLU A 37 6.66 -1.44 20.15
C GLU A 37 5.27 -0.82 20.33
N ASP A 38 5.19 0.46 20.64
CA ASP A 38 3.91 1.16 20.75
C ASP A 38 3.31 1.46 19.38
N MET A 39 4.15 1.66 18.35
CA MET A 39 3.74 2.05 17.00
C MET A 39 3.78 0.91 15.99
N ALA A 40 4.48 -0.17 16.26
CA ALA A 40 4.61 -1.30 15.35
C ALA A 40 4.11 -2.59 16.02
N ARG A 41 3.43 -3.42 15.24
CA ARG A 41 2.92 -4.73 15.68
C ARG A 41 3.30 -5.78 14.66
N VAL A 42 3.67 -6.95 15.17
CA VAL A 42 3.92 -8.13 14.34
C VAL A 42 2.60 -8.89 14.21
N GLY A 43 2.09 -9.01 13.01
CA GLY A 43 0.85 -9.70 12.69
C GLY A 43 1.07 -11.07 12.06
N TYR A 44 0.04 -11.53 11.35
CA TYR A 44 0.04 -12.82 10.67
C TYR A 44 1.31 -13.03 9.84
N ASN A 45 1.89 -14.20 9.96
CA ASN A 45 3.11 -14.64 9.26
C ASN A 45 4.31 -13.68 9.39
N GLY A 46 4.41 -12.97 10.53
CA GLY A 46 5.55 -12.11 10.81
C GLY A 46 5.51 -10.73 10.14
N VAL A 47 4.41 -10.37 9.49
CA VAL A 47 4.27 -9.05 8.86
C VAL A 47 4.25 -7.95 9.92
N VAL A 48 5.21 -7.03 9.85
CA VAL A 48 5.26 -5.87 10.73
C VAL A 48 4.35 -4.78 10.17
N CYS A 49 3.39 -4.35 10.96
CA CYS A 49 2.40 -3.35 10.58
C CYS A 49 2.60 -2.06 11.38
N VAL A 50 2.47 -0.92 10.68
CA VAL A 50 2.49 0.42 11.26
C VAL A 50 1.38 1.26 10.63
N GLU A 51 0.62 1.95 11.45
CA GLU A 51 -0.42 2.89 11.02
C GLU A 51 0.10 4.33 11.13
N ALA A 52 0.23 5.02 9.99
CA ALA A 52 0.72 6.40 9.99
C ALA A 52 -0.25 7.36 10.70
N GLY A 53 -1.54 7.16 10.49
CA GLY A 53 -2.59 8.05 10.97
C GLY A 53 -2.82 9.26 10.05
N GLY A 54 -3.91 9.96 10.28
CA GLY A 54 -4.33 11.12 9.52
C GLY A 54 -4.62 12.35 10.40
N PRO A 55 -4.91 13.50 9.78
CA PRO A 55 -5.36 14.66 10.52
C PRO A 55 -6.72 14.41 11.18
N VAL A 56 -7.05 15.23 12.17
CA VAL A 56 -8.43 15.28 12.65
C VAL A 56 -9.33 15.66 11.47
N PRO A 57 -10.46 14.97 11.26
CA PRO A 57 -11.37 15.28 10.16
C PRO A 57 -11.68 16.78 10.07
N GLY A 58 -11.51 17.36 8.89
CA GLY A 58 -11.68 18.80 8.65
C GLY A 58 -10.48 19.68 9.01
N LEU A 59 -9.43 19.15 9.60
CA LEU A 59 -8.24 19.90 10.03
C LEU A 59 -6.95 19.36 9.42
N GLY A 60 -6.51 19.93 8.33
CA GLY A 60 -5.16 19.71 7.79
C GLY A 60 -5.03 18.67 6.68
N CYS A 61 -3.80 18.48 6.20
CA CYS A 61 -3.44 17.57 5.12
C CYS A 61 -2.98 16.22 5.68
N ALA A 62 -3.52 15.15 5.11
CA ALA A 62 -3.20 13.77 5.46
C ALA A 62 -1.71 13.43 5.26
N GLY A 63 -1.05 14.05 4.31
CA GLY A 63 0.38 13.83 4.03
C GLY A 63 1.34 14.14 5.18
N ARG A 64 0.93 14.97 6.15
CA ARG A 64 1.75 15.22 7.37
C ARG A 64 1.87 13.98 8.25
N GLY A 65 0.82 13.13 8.28
CA GLY A 65 0.85 11.88 9.04
C GLY A 65 1.89 10.91 8.49
N ILE A 66 1.97 10.80 7.17
CA ILE A 66 2.96 9.94 6.50
C ILE A 66 4.38 10.40 6.84
N ILE A 67 4.66 11.70 6.69
CA ILE A 67 5.98 12.27 6.99
C ILE A 67 6.37 11.97 8.44
N ALA A 68 5.51 12.30 9.40
CA ALA A 68 5.77 12.07 10.82
C ALA A 68 5.99 10.57 11.13
N ALA A 69 5.23 9.68 10.49
CA ALA A 69 5.40 8.24 10.68
C ALA A 69 6.75 7.74 10.18
N LEU A 70 7.17 8.15 8.99
CA LEU A 70 8.46 7.76 8.43
C LEU A 70 9.64 8.28 9.25
N GLU A 71 9.60 9.56 9.66
CA GLU A 71 10.63 10.17 10.50
C GLU A 71 10.74 9.48 11.88
N GLU A 72 9.63 9.14 12.52
CA GLU A 72 9.67 8.43 13.81
C GLU A 72 10.13 6.97 13.65
N LEU A 73 9.78 6.28 12.57
CA LEU A 73 10.30 4.95 12.28
C LEU A 73 11.81 4.94 12.10
N GLU A 74 12.34 5.87 11.33
CA GLU A 74 13.80 6.04 11.16
C GLU A 74 14.48 6.37 12.48
N LYS A 75 14.00 7.38 13.18
CA LYS A 75 14.55 7.84 14.47
C LYS A 75 14.60 6.75 15.53
N LYS A 76 13.64 5.83 15.49
CA LYS A 76 13.56 4.70 16.44
C LYS A 76 14.23 3.43 15.96
N GLY A 77 14.91 3.47 14.81
CA GLY A 77 15.65 2.32 14.27
C GLY A 77 14.76 1.15 13.85
N ALA A 78 13.58 1.43 13.29
CA ALA A 78 12.63 0.38 12.88
C ALA A 78 13.21 -0.56 11.83
N TYR A 79 13.91 -0.01 10.86
CA TYR A 79 14.48 -0.78 9.75
C TYR A 79 15.65 -1.67 10.21
N GLU A 80 16.48 -1.18 11.15
CA GLU A 80 17.57 -1.94 11.75
C GLU A 80 17.06 -3.06 12.65
N LYS A 81 15.96 -2.80 13.39
CA LYS A 81 15.38 -3.78 14.29
C LYS A 81 14.64 -4.90 13.56
N TYR A 82 13.78 -4.54 12.62
CA TYR A 82 12.92 -5.51 11.95
C TYR A 82 13.52 -6.10 10.68
N GLN A 83 14.53 -5.47 10.10
CA GLN A 83 15.25 -5.90 8.88
C GLN A 83 14.29 -6.44 7.81
N PRO A 84 13.29 -5.65 7.37
CA PRO A 84 12.30 -6.13 6.42
C PRO A 84 12.92 -6.36 5.05
N ASP A 85 12.63 -7.50 4.43
CA ASP A 85 13.01 -7.78 3.03
C ASP A 85 12.23 -6.87 2.06
N VAL A 86 10.99 -6.54 2.41
CA VAL A 86 10.07 -5.70 1.63
C VAL A 86 9.38 -4.70 2.52
N VAL A 87 9.31 -3.45 2.05
CA VAL A 87 8.51 -2.39 2.68
C VAL A 87 7.41 -1.96 1.72
N ILE A 88 6.16 -2.11 2.15
CA ILE A 88 4.98 -1.70 1.37
C ILE A 88 4.39 -0.44 2.00
N TYR A 89 4.33 0.63 1.22
CA TYR A 89 3.63 1.86 1.57
C TYR A 89 2.24 1.83 0.93
N ASP A 90 1.21 1.51 1.73
CA ASP A 90 -0.17 1.57 1.27
C ASP A 90 -0.68 3.00 1.34
N VAL A 91 -0.80 3.64 0.19
CA VAL A 91 -1.09 5.05 0.04
C VAL A 91 -2.45 5.24 -0.64
N LEU A 92 -3.22 6.22 -0.18
CA LEU A 92 -4.50 6.58 -0.78
C LEU A 92 -4.34 6.97 -2.26
N GLY A 93 -5.34 6.62 -3.08
CA GLY A 93 -5.39 6.95 -4.50
C GLY A 93 -5.69 8.42 -4.81
N ASP A 94 -6.01 9.25 -3.81
CA ASP A 94 -6.27 10.68 -3.98
C ASP A 94 -5.00 11.50 -3.73
N VAL A 95 -4.20 11.70 -4.79
CA VAL A 95 -2.88 12.33 -4.73
C VAL A 95 -3.02 13.85 -4.87
N VAL A 96 -3.66 14.52 -3.92
CA VAL A 96 -3.90 15.98 -3.98
C VAL A 96 -2.86 16.82 -3.24
N CYS A 97 -1.97 16.24 -2.45
CA CYS A 97 -0.97 17.03 -1.73
C CYS A 97 0.42 16.39 -1.69
N GLY A 98 1.46 17.23 -1.58
CA GLY A 98 2.87 16.81 -1.62
C GLY A 98 3.30 15.82 -0.54
N GLY A 99 2.50 15.60 0.50
CA GLY A 99 2.78 14.60 1.53
C GLY A 99 2.64 13.16 1.02
N PHE A 100 1.78 12.92 0.04
CA PHE A 100 1.63 11.61 -0.58
C PHE A 100 2.82 11.21 -1.47
N SER A 101 3.61 12.18 -1.92
CA SER A 101 4.82 11.90 -2.66
C SER A 101 6.00 11.50 -1.78
N MET A 102 5.88 11.59 -0.44
CA MET A 102 6.97 11.29 0.47
C MET A 102 7.47 9.85 0.35
N PRO A 103 6.61 8.82 0.34
CA PRO A 103 7.08 7.44 0.14
C PRO A 103 7.75 7.18 -1.21
N MET A 104 7.46 7.99 -2.22
CA MET A 104 8.08 7.87 -3.55
C MET A 104 9.48 8.48 -3.62
N ARG A 105 9.91 9.25 -2.62
CA ARG A 105 11.24 9.89 -2.63
C ARG A 105 12.35 8.87 -2.57
N LYS A 106 13.51 9.26 -3.10
CA LYS A 106 14.73 8.44 -3.07
C LYS A 106 15.03 7.99 -1.63
N GLY A 107 15.24 6.70 -1.48
CA GLY A 107 15.54 6.05 -0.19
C GLY A 107 14.36 5.42 0.53
N TYR A 108 13.11 5.63 0.03
CA TYR A 108 11.93 4.96 0.58
C TYR A 108 11.43 3.87 -0.37
N ALA A 109 10.88 4.22 -1.51
CA ALA A 109 10.36 3.24 -2.46
C ALA A 109 11.12 3.28 -3.79
N ASP A 110 11.28 2.12 -4.42
CA ASP A 110 11.88 1.96 -5.74
C ASP A 110 10.81 1.92 -6.84
N LYS A 111 9.65 1.34 -6.54
CA LYS A 111 8.55 1.13 -7.48
C LYS A 111 7.22 1.60 -6.91
N VAL A 112 6.36 2.09 -7.80
CA VAL A 112 4.96 2.38 -7.53
C VAL A 112 4.10 1.46 -8.38
N PHE A 113 3.25 0.67 -7.75
CA PHE A 113 2.23 -0.15 -8.40
C PHE A 113 0.88 0.50 -8.20
N ILE A 114 0.12 0.67 -9.27
CA ILE A 114 -1.17 1.36 -9.23
C ILE A 114 -2.29 0.35 -9.36
N ILE A 115 -3.14 0.27 -8.33
CA ILE A 115 -4.33 -0.57 -8.35
C ILE A 115 -5.47 0.23 -8.96
N THR A 116 -6.16 -0.34 -9.95
CA THR A 116 -7.33 0.25 -10.59
C THR A 116 -8.42 -0.80 -10.82
N SER A 117 -9.60 -0.34 -11.11
CA SER A 117 -10.70 -1.17 -11.65
C SER A 117 -11.11 -0.64 -13.02
N GLY A 118 -12.02 -1.34 -13.72
CA GLY A 118 -12.57 -0.87 -15.00
C GLY A 118 -13.60 0.26 -14.90
N GLU A 119 -13.86 0.78 -13.70
CA GLU A 119 -14.77 1.89 -13.45
C GLU A 119 -14.11 3.22 -13.85
N SER A 120 -14.83 4.09 -14.54
CA SER A 120 -14.26 5.31 -15.15
C SER A 120 -13.55 6.21 -14.12
N MET A 121 -14.09 6.33 -12.90
CA MET A 121 -13.47 7.15 -11.85
C MET A 121 -12.18 6.51 -11.31
N SER A 122 -12.13 5.18 -11.25
CA SER A 122 -10.92 4.45 -10.86
C SER A 122 -9.81 4.61 -11.89
N VAL A 123 -10.15 4.46 -13.18
CA VAL A 123 -9.22 4.69 -14.30
C VAL A 123 -8.70 6.13 -14.30
N TYR A 124 -9.58 7.11 -14.09
CA TYR A 124 -9.18 8.52 -14.00
C TYR A 124 -8.24 8.79 -12.82
N ALA A 125 -8.55 8.25 -11.64
CA ALA A 125 -7.68 8.38 -10.47
C ALA A 125 -6.31 7.73 -10.71
N ALA A 126 -6.29 6.53 -11.30
CA ALA A 126 -5.06 5.82 -11.64
C ALA A 126 -4.20 6.59 -12.64
N ALA A 127 -4.81 7.23 -13.66
CA ALA A 127 -4.11 8.11 -14.59
C ALA A 127 -3.46 9.30 -13.88
N ASN A 128 -4.16 9.93 -12.94
CA ASN A 128 -3.60 11.04 -12.16
C ASN A 128 -2.40 10.62 -11.31
N ILE A 129 -2.46 9.42 -10.70
CA ILE A 129 -1.33 8.87 -9.95
C ILE A 129 -0.14 8.60 -10.88
N ALA A 130 -0.38 7.97 -12.04
CA ALA A 130 0.66 7.67 -13.01
C ALA A 130 1.33 8.95 -13.53
N MET A 131 0.56 10.00 -13.85
CA MET A 131 1.10 11.31 -14.20
C MET A 131 1.97 11.90 -13.08
N ALA A 132 1.55 11.76 -11.82
CA ALA A 132 2.35 12.25 -10.69
C ALA A 132 3.67 11.49 -10.57
N VAL A 133 3.67 10.16 -10.72
CA VAL A 133 4.90 9.33 -10.70
C VAL A 133 5.85 9.77 -11.82
N GLU A 134 5.37 9.90 -13.05
CA GLU A 134 6.19 10.34 -14.20
C GLU A 134 6.75 11.75 -14.01
N ASN A 135 5.97 12.69 -13.46
CA ASN A 135 6.43 14.05 -13.17
C ASN A 135 7.56 14.10 -12.13
N PHE A 136 7.61 13.14 -11.22
CA PHE A 136 8.65 13.07 -10.20
C PHE A 136 9.88 12.23 -10.60
N LYS A 137 9.78 11.45 -11.67
CA LYS A 137 10.86 10.58 -12.18
C LYS A 137 12.17 11.31 -12.39
N SER A 138 12.14 12.52 -12.97
CA SER A 138 13.33 13.36 -13.20
C SER A 138 14.03 13.80 -11.92
N ARG A 139 13.37 13.71 -10.77
CA ARG A 139 13.92 14.04 -9.46
C ARG A 139 14.55 12.84 -8.74
N GLY A 140 14.63 11.68 -9.40
CA GLY A 140 15.15 10.44 -8.82
C GLY A 140 14.18 9.77 -7.84
N TYR A 141 12.87 10.01 -7.99
CA TYR A 141 11.84 9.34 -7.20
C TYR A 141 11.54 7.94 -7.78
N ALA A 142 10.73 7.18 -7.06
CA ALA A 142 10.27 5.86 -7.46
C ALA A 142 9.71 5.85 -8.89
N SER A 143 9.93 4.78 -9.62
CA SER A 143 9.43 4.58 -10.98
C SER A 143 8.11 3.81 -10.99
N LEU A 144 7.31 3.99 -12.05
CA LEU A 144 6.11 3.19 -12.25
C LEU A 144 6.48 1.71 -12.48
N GLY A 145 5.98 0.84 -11.63
CA GLY A 145 6.19 -0.61 -11.69
C GLY A 145 5.15 -1.33 -12.55
N GLY A 146 3.96 -0.75 -12.68
CA GLY A 146 2.86 -1.29 -13.46
C GLY A 146 1.50 -1.05 -12.82
N PHE A 147 0.46 -1.54 -13.52
CA PHE A 147 -0.92 -1.47 -13.06
C PHE A 147 -1.39 -2.85 -12.62
N ILE A 148 -2.25 -2.88 -11.61
CA ILE A 148 -2.91 -4.07 -11.11
C ILE A 148 -4.41 -3.86 -11.31
N LEU A 149 -5.05 -4.73 -12.11
CA LEU A 149 -6.48 -4.67 -12.33
C LEU A 149 -7.21 -5.45 -11.22
N ASN A 150 -7.89 -4.75 -10.34
CA ASN A 150 -8.80 -5.33 -9.36
C ASN A 150 -10.20 -5.38 -9.99
N LYS A 151 -10.57 -6.53 -10.55
CA LYS A 151 -11.81 -6.70 -11.31
C LYS A 151 -13.05 -6.46 -10.46
N ARG A 152 -14.00 -5.76 -11.05
CA ARG A 152 -15.30 -5.43 -10.43
C ARG A 152 -16.47 -5.95 -11.26
N ASN A 153 -16.23 -6.79 -12.28
CA ASN A 153 -17.19 -7.26 -13.26
C ASN A 153 -17.79 -6.12 -14.10
N VAL A 154 -16.96 -5.13 -14.42
CA VAL A 154 -17.32 -4.00 -15.29
C VAL A 154 -17.07 -4.38 -16.74
N LYS A 155 -17.96 -3.95 -17.65
CA LYS A 155 -17.78 -4.22 -19.08
C LYS A 155 -16.48 -3.62 -19.61
N ASN A 156 -15.71 -4.43 -20.33
CA ASN A 156 -14.44 -4.05 -20.97
C ASN A 156 -13.39 -3.54 -19.97
N GLU A 157 -13.37 -4.08 -18.74
CA GLU A 157 -12.45 -3.61 -17.70
C GLU A 157 -10.98 -3.90 -18.04
N GLU A 158 -10.71 -5.03 -18.68
CA GLU A 158 -9.37 -5.43 -19.13
C GLU A 158 -8.85 -4.50 -20.24
N GLU A 159 -9.71 -4.19 -21.24
CA GLU A 159 -9.36 -3.26 -22.33
C GLU A 159 -9.04 -1.87 -21.77
N LYS A 160 -9.87 -1.34 -20.89
CA LYS A 160 -9.68 -0.01 -20.28
C LYS A 160 -8.39 0.05 -19.44
N ALA A 161 -8.09 -1.02 -18.69
CA ALA A 161 -6.85 -1.09 -17.92
C ALA A 161 -5.62 -1.19 -18.83
N ALA A 162 -5.72 -1.94 -19.93
CA ALA A 162 -4.65 -2.06 -20.91
C ALA A 162 -4.41 -0.75 -21.66
N GLU A 163 -5.46 -0.03 -22.07
CA GLU A 163 -5.37 1.31 -22.68
C GLU A 163 -4.68 2.29 -21.73
N LEU A 164 -5.14 2.33 -20.45
CA LEU A 164 -4.51 3.16 -19.43
C LEU A 164 -3.01 2.85 -19.29
N ALA A 165 -2.65 1.58 -19.21
CA ALA A 165 -1.25 1.18 -19.06
C ALA A 165 -0.41 1.58 -20.29
N ALA A 166 -0.97 1.45 -21.49
CA ALA A 166 -0.30 1.84 -22.74
C ALA A 166 -0.03 3.36 -22.81
N ASP A 167 -0.95 4.20 -22.34
CA ASP A 167 -0.79 5.66 -22.27
C ASP A 167 0.42 6.09 -21.44
N PHE A 168 0.83 5.26 -20.47
CA PHE A 168 2.01 5.48 -19.62
C PHE A 168 3.20 4.59 -19.96
N HIS A 169 3.23 3.98 -21.15
CA HIS A 169 4.30 3.07 -21.59
C HIS A 169 4.58 1.95 -20.58
N SER A 170 3.53 1.44 -19.95
CA SER A 170 3.54 0.44 -18.88
C SER A 170 2.66 -0.76 -19.25
N SER A 171 2.41 -1.65 -18.32
CA SER A 171 1.56 -2.82 -18.51
C SER A 171 0.68 -3.11 -17.30
N VAL A 172 -0.40 -3.84 -17.52
CA VAL A 172 -1.13 -4.53 -16.45
C VAL A 172 -0.31 -5.76 -16.07
N ILE A 173 0.22 -5.76 -14.85
CA ILE A 173 1.13 -6.81 -14.36
C ILE A 173 0.40 -7.99 -13.72
N ALA A 174 -0.81 -7.76 -13.25
CA ALA A 174 -1.68 -8.77 -12.66
C ALA A 174 -3.15 -8.33 -12.73
N GLU A 175 -4.02 -9.33 -12.71
CA GLU A 175 -5.46 -9.19 -12.62
C GLU A 175 -5.95 -10.01 -11.42
N ILE A 176 -6.76 -9.39 -10.58
CA ILE A 176 -7.36 -10.01 -9.41
C ILE A 176 -8.86 -10.06 -9.60
N ASP A 177 -9.41 -11.25 -9.66
CA ASP A 177 -10.84 -11.45 -9.84
C ASP A 177 -11.61 -11.06 -8.57
N ARG A 178 -12.83 -10.58 -8.76
CA ARG A 178 -13.72 -10.34 -7.64
C ARG A 178 -14.08 -11.67 -6.96
N SER A 179 -13.85 -11.75 -5.65
CA SER A 179 -14.13 -12.92 -4.84
C SER A 179 -14.87 -12.54 -3.57
N ASP A 180 -15.95 -13.25 -3.25
CA ASP A 180 -16.70 -13.06 -2.00
C ASP A 180 -15.88 -13.54 -0.79
N LEU A 181 -14.87 -14.40 -1.01
CA LEU A 181 -13.95 -14.85 0.04
C LEU A 181 -13.18 -13.71 0.71
N VAL A 182 -13.02 -12.58 0.02
CA VAL A 182 -12.39 -11.38 0.62
C VAL A 182 -13.27 -10.87 1.75
N SER A 183 -14.57 -10.67 1.50
CA SER A 183 -15.51 -10.20 2.52
C SER A 183 -15.71 -11.23 3.64
N GLU A 184 -15.73 -12.51 3.31
CA GLU A 184 -15.82 -13.57 4.31
C GLU A 184 -14.59 -13.60 5.23
N ALA A 185 -13.39 -13.40 4.68
CA ALA A 185 -12.16 -13.30 5.47
C ALA A 185 -12.18 -12.05 6.37
N GLU A 186 -12.66 -10.91 5.85
CA GLU A 186 -12.81 -9.67 6.63
C GLU A 186 -13.78 -9.84 7.80
N ASP A 187 -14.91 -10.54 7.60
CA ASP A 187 -15.86 -10.88 8.67
C ASP A 187 -15.21 -11.76 9.76
N MET A 188 -14.26 -12.61 9.37
CA MET A 188 -13.44 -13.41 10.29
C MET A 188 -12.26 -12.61 10.89
N ARG A 189 -12.10 -11.34 10.52
CA ARG A 189 -10.96 -10.47 10.89
C ARG A 189 -9.61 -11.04 10.48
N LYS A 190 -9.57 -11.64 9.29
CA LYS A 190 -8.42 -12.29 8.69
C LYS A 190 -8.18 -11.78 7.27
N THR A 191 -6.99 -12.06 6.76
CA THR A 191 -6.73 -11.95 5.33
C THR A 191 -7.21 -13.21 4.60
N VAL A 192 -7.43 -13.11 3.28
CA VAL A 192 -7.75 -14.28 2.44
C VAL A 192 -6.64 -15.34 2.54
N MET A 193 -5.39 -14.89 2.63
CA MET A 193 -4.23 -15.78 2.76
C MET A 193 -4.24 -16.60 4.05
N GLU A 194 -4.80 -16.06 5.13
CA GLU A 194 -4.93 -16.74 6.41
C GLU A 194 -6.20 -17.61 6.48
N ALA A 195 -7.34 -17.08 5.99
CA ALA A 195 -8.63 -17.74 6.12
C ALA A 195 -8.84 -18.84 5.08
N PHE A 196 -8.39 -18.61 3.84
CA PHE A 196 -8.62 -19.47 2.69
C PHE A 196 -7.35 -19.68 1.86
N PRO A 197 -6.29 -20.26 2.44
CA PRO A 197 -4.96 -20.33 1.80
C PRO A 197 -4.92 -21.13 0.49
N ASP A 198 -5.84 -22.07 0.31
CA ASP A 198 -5.91 -22.95 -0.87
C ASP A 198 -6.93 -22.48 -1.91
N SER A 199 -7.46 -21.25 -1.75
CA SER A 199 -8.43 -20.69 -2.71
C SER A 199 -7.75 -20.08 -3.93
N THR A 200 -8.49 -20.00 -5.04
CA THR A 200 -8.04 -19.30 -6.26
C THR A 200 -7.71 -17.84 -5.98
N ALA A 201 -8.45 -17.16 -5.08
CA ALA A 201 -8.12 -15.81 -4.67
C ALA A 201 -6.75 -15.73 -4.00
N ALA A 202 -6.42 -16.67 -3.11
CA ALA A 202 -5.10 -16.73 -2.47
C ALA A 202 -3.97 -17.04 -3.50
N GLU A 203 -4.24 -17.87 -4.51
CA GLU A 203 -3.31 -18.15 -5.60
C GLU A 203 -3.02 -16.88 -6.43
N GLN A 204 -4.05 -16.10 -6.76
CA GLN A 204 -3.87 -14.82 -7.47
C GLN A 204 -3.04 -13.82 -6.67
N TYR A 205 -3.23 -13.72 -5.35
CA TYR A 205 -2.41 -12.86 -4.49
C TYR A 205 -0.95 -13.35 -4.40
N ARG A 206 -0.69 -14.66 -4.38
CA ARG A 206 0.69 -15.19 -4.45
C ARG A 206 1.35 -14.84 -5.77
N ALA A 207 0.65 -15.08 -6.90
CA ALA A 207 1.15 -14.75 -8.22
C ALA A 207 1.46 -13.24 -8.36
N LEU A 208 0.61 -12.39 -7.79
CA LEU A 208 0.86 -10.94 -7.71
C LEU A 208 2.13 -10.63 -6.90
N ALA A 209 2.30 -11.27 -5.73
CA ALA A 209 3.47 -11.07 -4.89
C ALA A 209 4.76 -11.49 -5.60
N ASP A 210 4.76 -12.66 -6.26
CA ASP A 210 5.88 -13.15 -7.05
C ASP A 210 6.23 -12.18 -8.20
N LYS A 211 5.20 -11.65 -8.88
CA LYS A 211 5.41 -10.69 -9.96
C LYS A 211 5.97 -9.36 -9.48
N ILE A 212 5.52 -8.87 -8.34
CA ILE A 212 6.07 -7.65 -7.71
C ILE A 212 7.54 -7.90 -7.31
N ALA A 213 7.84 -9.04 -6.70
CA ALA A 213 9.19 -9.42 -6.31
C ALA A 213 10.14 -9.46 -7.52
N GLU A 214 9.72 -10.10 -8.64
CA GLU A 214 10.46 -10.12 -9.90
C GLU A 214 10.75 -8.70 -10.39
N LEU A 215 9.73 -7.83 -10.45
CA LEU A 215 9.86 -6.46 -10.96
C LEU A 215 10.70 -5.56 -10.03
N CYS A 216 10.84 -5.91 -8.76
CA CYS A 216 11.72 -5.25 -7.80
C CYS A 216 13.14 -5.84 -7.77
N GLY A 217 13.44 -6.84 -8.62
CA GLY A 217 14.75 -7.50 -8.65
C GLY A 217 15.03 -8.38 -7.43
N MET A 218 13.98 -8.82 -6.74
CA MET A 218 14.09 -9.74 -5.62
C MET A 218 14.15 -11.16 -6.17
N GLY A 219 15.28 -11.85 -5.99
CA GLY A 219 15.47 -13.22 -6.50
C GLY A 219 16.65 -13.36 -7.46
N GLU A 220 17.27 -12.30 -7.89
CA GLU A 220 18.61 -12.36 -8.47
C GLU A 220 19.61 -12.44 -7.31
N GLU A 221 20.07 -13.66 -7.01
CA GLU A 221 21.22 -13.86 -6.12
C GLU A 221 22.40 -13.01 -6.63
N LYS A 222 22.86 -12.12 -5.76
CA LYS A 222 24.10 -11.37 -6.00
C LYS A 222 25.30 -12.24 -5.72
#